data_e8c9584fee4afa5a8fec0eebe6c4992a
#
_entry.id   e8c9584fee4afa5a8fec0eebe6c4992a
#
_cell.length_a   1.000
_cell.length_b   1.000
_cell.length_c   1.000
_cell.angle_alpha   90.00
_cell.angle_beta   90.00
_cell.angle_gamma   90.00
#
_symmetry.space_group_name_H-M   'P 1'
#
loop_
_entity.id
_entity.type
_entity.pdbx_description
1 polymer ?
#
loop_
_entity_poly.entity_id
_entity_poly.type
_entity_poly.pdbx_seq_one_letter_code
_entity_poly.pdbx_strand_id
1 'polypeptide(L)'
;VAPVTEEAPATTPAAAVAAVFKRITGQQKAVTDAMPAPAPAPAAIAGAGAAAKPAPAANPMAAPNLLPRRVTGQQPAVAAAPAPAPPPPAPAVPREWTLADYFLPENLAEARRLERSGQPPLIVDAAADRYYGGLTLKPLLPYCLGQIKPVEWQAVAAAEIEKLRAMNAGLPLSRLLWLYVIGTSNGTTLLPGFDLNGKFKLVKWPQIEREFPKHFRIGTAMMKGPSTLQEIADGSGATVGEVIDFVNAYAAIGFAIQDGGTPISDRRALVERLRARTA
;
A
#
# COMPACT_ATOMS: atom_id res chain seq x y z
N VAL A 1 -23.06 42.88 -17.65
CA VAL A 1 -22.91 42.25 -16.30
C VAL A 1 -22.36 40.88 -16.57
N ALA A 2 -21.04 40.70 -16.32
CA ALA A 2 -20.33 39.42 -16.48
C ALA A 2 -20.50 38.59 -15.18
N PRO A 3 -20.64 37.28 -15.26
CA PRO A 3 -20.72 36.44 -14.07
C PRO A 3 -19.35 36.36 -13.36
N VAL A 4 -19.36 36.66 -12.07
CA VAL A 4 -18.21 36.46 -11.16
C VAL A 4 -18.01 34.97 -11.00
N THR A 5 -16.92 34.45 -11.50
CA THR A 5 -16.47 33.06 -11.26
C THR A 5 -15.99 32.99 -9.80
N GLU A 6 -16.73 32.31 -8.96
CA GLU A 6 -16.37 32.01 -7.58
C GLU A 6 -15.21 31.04 -7.57
N GLU A 7 -14.02 31.56 -7.31
CA GLU A 7 -12.78 30.80 -7.16
C GLU A 7 -12.85 30.01 -5.86
N ALA A 8 -12.86 28.67 -5.96
CA ALA A 8 -12.83 27.79 -4.81
C ALA A 8 -11.58 28.08 -3.94
N PRO A 9 -11.70 28.18 -2.61
CA PRO A 9 -10.57 28.52 -1.74
C PRO A 9 -9.48 27.47 -1.84
N ALA A 10 -8.28 27.89 -2.21
CA ALA A 10 -7.08 27.06 -2.22
C ALA A 10 -6.85 26.51 -0.81
N THR A 11 -7.05 25.21 -0.65
CA THR A 11 -6.83 24.51 0.62
C THR A 11 -5.35 24.56 0.96
N THR A 12 -4.98 25.28 2.00
CA THR A 12 -3.58 25.32 2.45
C THR A 12 -3.08 23.94 2.85
N PRO A 13 -1.80 23.61 2.64
CA PRO A 13 -1.23 22.30 3.01
C PRO A 13 -1.52 21.88 4.46
N ALA A 14 -1.52 22.84 5.38
CA ALA A 14 -1.85 22.60 6.79
C ALA A 14 -3.32 22.18 6.98
N ALA A 15 -4.25 22.75 6.23
CA ALA A 15 -5.66 22.39 6.28
C ALA A 15 -5.91 20.99 5.69
N ALA A 16 -5.21 20.64 4.61
CA ALA A 16 -5.26 19.31 4.02
C ALA A 16 -4.76 18.25 5.00
N VAL A 17 -3.62 18.47 5.66
CA VAL A 17 -3.08 17.59 6.71
C VAL A 17 -4.07 17.41 7.85
N ALA A 18 -4.64 18.51 8.35
CA ALA A 18 -5.62 18.48 9.43
C ALA A 18 -6.89 17.72 9.04
N ALA A 19 -7.39 17.90 7.81
CA ALA A 19 -8.57 17.21 7.31
C ALA A 19 -8.33 15.69 7.18
N VAL A 20 -7.19 15.30 6.62
CA VAL A 20 -6.78 13.89 6.52
C VAL A 20 -6.66 13.28 7.91
N PHE A 21 -5.98 13.96 8.82
CA PHE A 21 -5.79 13.48 10.18
C PHE A 21 -7.11 13.33 10.94
N LYS A 22 -8.01 14.31 10.83
CA LYS A 22 -9.35 14.25 11.42
C LYS A 22 -10.18 13.08 10.88
N ARG A 23 -10.08 12.82 9.57
CA ARG A 23 -10.77 11.70 8.92
C ARG A 23 -10.24 10.36 9.44
N ILE A 24 -8.91 10.19 9.53
CA ILE A 24 -8.27 8.93 9.84
C ILE A 24 -8.37 8.59 11.33
N THR A 25 -8.19 9.57 12.22
CA THR A 25 -8.18 9.32 13.67
C THR A 25 -9.56 9.42 14.32
N GLY A 26 -10.52 10.04 13.67
CA GLY A 26 -11.82 10.38 14.23
C GLY A 26 -11.68 11.31 15.45
N GLN A 27 -12.29 12.48 15.47
CA GLN A 27 -12.36 13.26 16.70
C GLN A 27 -13.27 12.52 17.69
N GLN A 28 -12.71 11.76 18.60
CA GLN A 28 -13.43 11.34 19.78
C GLN A 28 -13.60 12.55 20.69
N LYS A 29 -14.85 12.98 20.84
CA LYS A 29 -15.28 13.64 22.06
C LYS A 29 -14.90 12.72 23.21
N ALA A 30 -14.11 13.20 24.16
CA ALA A 30 -13.64 12.42 25.30
C ALA A 30 -14.84 11.79 26.01
N VAL A 31 -15.01 10.49 25.85
CA VAL A 31 -15.80 9.66 26.72
C VAL A 31 -14.80 8.98 27.64
N THR A 32 -14.66 9.53 28.83
CA THR A 32 -14.02 8.89 29.95
C THR A 32 -14.95 7.74 30.36
N ASP A 33 -14.69 6.53 29.87
CA ASP A 33 -15.31 5.36 30.43
C ASP A 33 -14.27 4.23 30.56
N ALA A 34 -14.32 3.57 31.70
CA ALA A 34 -13.29 2.69 32.24
C ALA A 34 -13.01 1.49 31.31
N MET A 35 -11.74 1.22 31.10
CA MET A 35 -11.26 -0.03 30.49
C MET A 35 -11.60 -1.22 31.40
N PRO A 36 -12.29 -2.26 30.93
CA PRO A 36 -12.30 -3.55 31.59
C PRO A 36 -10.95 -4.25 31.40
N ALA A 37 -10.46 -4.85 32.48
CA ALA A 37 -9.20 -5.60 32.54
C ALA A 37 -9.22 -6.81 31.55
N PRO A 38 -8.07 -7.21 30.99
CA PRO A 38 -8.00 -8.34 30.07
C PRO A 38 -8.25 -9.66 30.83
N ALA A 39 -9.15 -10.48 30.29
CA ALA A 39 -9.41 -11.83 30.73
C ALA A 39 -8.22 -12.76 30.40
N PRO A 40 -7.93 -13.76 31.26
CA PRO A 40 -6.78 -14.66 31.08
C PRO A 40 -7.01 -15.61 29.89
N ALA A 41 -5.91 -15.93 29.20
CA ALA A 41 -5.86 -16.84 28.06
C ALA A 41 -6.30 -18.26 28.43
N PRO A 42 -7.04 -18.99 27.58
CA PRO A 42 -7.30 -20.40 27.80
C PRO A 42 -6.08 -21.26 27.48
N ALA A 43 -5.86 -22.25 28.36
CA ALA A 43 -4.77 -23.20 28.33
C ALA A 43 -4.84 -24.12 27.08
N ALA A 44 -3.66 -24.48 26.61
CA ALA A 44 -3.43 -25.44 25.52
C ALA A 44 -3.95 -26.85 25.90
N ILE A 45 -4.74 -27.45 25.04
CA ILE A 45 -5.04 -28.88 25.08
C ILE A 45 -4.27 -29.55 23.94
N ALA A 46 -3.30 -30.37 24.33
CA ALA A 46 -2.61 -31.30 23.46
C ALA A 46 -3.56 -32.47 23.13
N GLY A 47 -3.73 -32.76 21.86
CA GLY A 47 -4.42 -33.94 21.35
C GLY A 47 -3.68 -34.53 20.17
N ALA A 48 -2.96 -35.62 20.42
CA ALA A 48 -2.31 -36.45 19.41
C ALA A 48 -3.37 -37.30 18.67
N GLY A 49 -3.21 -37.46 17.34
CA GLY A 49 -4.05 -38.35 16.56
C GLY A 49 -3.45 -38.62 15.18
N ALA A 50 -2.92 -39.80 15.04
CA ALA A 50 -2.13 -40.41 13.98
C ALA A 50 -2.82 -40.56 12.61
N ALA A 51 -1.95 -40.52 11.60
CA ALA A 51 -1.86 -41.36 10.39
C ALA A 51 -3.10 -41.66 9.52
N ALA A 52 -2.99 -41.32 8.24
CA ALA A 52 -3.10 -42.26 7.14
C ALA A 52 -2.75 -41.62 5.79
N LYS A 53 -1.70 -42.16 5.16
CA LYS A 53 -1.35 -42.02 3.77
C LYS A 53 -2.13 -43.09 2.99
N PRO A 54 -2.58 -42.86 1.79
CA PRO A 54 -2.21 -43.72 0.68
C PRO A 54 -1.71 -42.97 -0.56
N ALA A 55 -0.71 -43.54 -1.15
CA ALA A 55 -0.21 -43.31 -2.51
C ALA A 55 -0.78 -44.43 -3.44
N PRO A 56 -0.32 -44.53 -4.68
CA PRO A 56 -0.77 -43.83 -5.90
C PRO A 56 -1.35 -44.87 -6.93
N ALA A 57 -2.03 -44.40 -7.96
CA ALA A 57 -2.32 -45.25 -9.15
C ALA A 57 -2.20 -44.37 -10.40
N ALA A 58 -1.19 -44.57 -11.13
CA ALA A 58 -1.01 -45.22 -12.43
C ALA A 58 -1.75 -44.56 -13.61
N ASN A 59 -0.90 -44.01 -14.52
CA ASN A 59 -1.17 -43.78 -15.94
C ASN A 59 -1.51 -45.08 -16.67
N PRO A 60 -2.28 -45.05 -17.75
CA PRO A 60 -1.66 -45.43 -19.00
C PRO A 60 -2.06 -44.63 -20.26
N MET A 61 -1.06 -44.38 -21.04
CA MET A 61 -0.86 -44.75 -22.47
C MET A 61 -1.68 -44.05 -23.59
N ALA A 62 -0.85 -43.43 -24.43
CA ALA A 62 -0.70 -43.65 -25.89
C ALA A 62 -1.59 -42.84 -26.85
N ALA A 63 -0.85 -42.14 -27.65
CA ALA A 63 -1.16 -41.42 -28.88
C ALA A 63 -1.81 -42.34 -29.97
N PRO A 64 -2.34 -41.76 -31.05
CA PRO A 64 -1.47 -41.62 -32.21
C PRO A 64 -1.54 -40.31 -32.99
N ASN A 65 -0.41 -40.02 -33.46
CA ASN A 65 0.05 -39.18 -34.53
C ASN A 65 -0.85 -39.16 -35.78
N LEU A 66 -1.35 -38.00 -36.20
CA LEU A 66 -1.84 -37.80 -37.55
C LEU A 66 -1.27 -36.47 -38.09
N LEU A 67 -0.32 -36.58 -38.98
CA LEU A 67 0.20 -35.50 -39.78
C LEU A 67 -0.85 -34.93 -40.74
N PRO A 68 -1.05 -33.62 -40.84
CA PRO A 68 -1.73 -33.06 -42.00
C PRO A 68 -0.74 -32.61 -43.06
N ARG A 69 -1.03 -33.14 -44.17
CA ARG A 69 -0.61 -32.93 -45.54
C ARG A 69 -0.31 -31.48 -45.92
N ARG A 70 0.89 -31.27 -46.41
CA ARG A 70 1.41 -30.06 -47.02
C ARG A 70 0.60 -29.72 -48.27
N VAL A 71 -0.10 -28.57 -48.28
CA VAL A 71 -0.64 -27.97 -49.48
C VAL A 71 0.25 -26.79 -49.84
N THR A 72 1.05 -26.99 -50.88
CA THR A 72 1.79 -25.94 -51.56
C THR A 72 0.84 -25.15 -52.42
N GLY A 73 0.39 -23.97 -51.93
CA GLY A 73 -0.25 -22.93 -52.72
C GLY A 73 0.65 -21.70 -52.75
N GLN A 74 1.37 -21.56 -53.84
CA GLN A 74 2.16 -20.38 -54.12
C GLN A 74 1.23 -19.21 -54.47
N GLN A 75 1.07 -18.29 -53.55
CA GLN A 75 0.34 -17.06 -53.77
C GLN A 75 1.35 -15.96 -54.20
N PRO A 76 1.12 -15.21 -55.24
CA PRO A 76 2.05 -14.17 -55.68
C PRO A 76 2.15 -13.06 -54.63
N ALA A 77 3.36 -12.66 -54.30
CA ALA A 77 3.67 -11.58 -53.39
C ALA A 77 3.11 -10.26 -53.92
N VAL A 78 2.05 -9.78 -53.27
CA VAL A 78 1.62 -8.40 -53.41
C VAL A 78 2.62 -7.55 -52.63
N ALA A 79 3.32 -6.67 -53.30
CA ALA A 79 4.24 -5.71 -52.73
C ALA A 79 3.49 -4.90 -51.66
N ALA A 80 3.82 -5.13 -50.38
CA ALA A 80 3.27 -4.37 -49.28
C ALA A 80 3.74 -2.91 -49.38
N ALA A 81 2.80 -2.00 -49.43
CA ALA A 81 3.08 -0.57 -49.30
C ALA A 81 3.82 -0.32 -47.94
N PRO A 82 4.80 0.60 -47.91
CA PRO A 82 5.50 0.91 -46.66
C PRO A 82 4.49 1.33 -45.58
N ALA A 83 4.55 0.69 -44.45
CA ALA A 83 3.71 1.03 -43.30
C ALA A 83 3.93 2.50 -42.92
N PRO A 84 2.86 3.25 -42.58
CA PRO A 84 3.00 4.63 -42.13
C PRO A 84 3.91 4.66 -40.90
N ALA A 85 4.83 5.63 -40.87
CA ALA A 85 5.73 5.82 -39.72
C ALA A 85 4.92 5.97 -38.43
N PRO A 86 5.36 5.37 -37.32
CA PRO A 86 4.66 5.53 -36.07
C PRO A 86 4.55 7.01 -35.69
N PRO A 87 3.41 7.47 -35.17
CA PRO A 87 3.25 8.87 -34.78
C PRO A 87 4.35 9.23 -33.77
N PRO A 88 4.85 10.48 -33.76
CA PRO A 88 5.84 10.92 -32.79
C PRO A 88 5.31 10.69 -31.39
N PRO A 89 6.16 10.25 -30.43
CA PRO A 89 5.73 10.05 -29.06
C PRO A 89 5.10 11.35 -28.53
N ALA A 90 3.90 11.22 -27.97
CA ALA A 90 3.23 12.35 -27.33
C ALA A 90 4.18 12.99 -26.29
N PRO A 91 4.18 14.33 -26.14
CA PRO A 91 5.03 14.99 -25.15
C PRO A 91 4.80 14.35 -23.80
N ALA A 92 5.85 13.81 -23.18
CA ALA A 92 5.77 13.17 -21.88
C ALA A 92 5.24 14.21 -20.88
N VAL A 93 4.07 13.95 -20.33
CA VAL A 93 3.51 14.75 -19.24
C VAL A 93 4.56 14.77 -18.12
N PRO A 94 4.93 15.93 -17.56
CA PRO A 94 5.90 16.00 -16.50
C PRO A 94 5.49 15.05 -15.36
N ARG A 95 6.35 14.08 -15.06
CA ARG A 95 6.06 13.09 -14.03
C ARG A 95 6.00 13.76 -12.67
N GLU A 96 4.86 13.68 -12.02
CA GLU A 96 4.69 14.14 -10.66
C GLU A 96 5.23 13.07 -9.69
N TRP A 97 6.29 13.44 -8.96
CA TRP A 97 6.92 12.56 -7.99
C TRP A 97 6.26 12.72 -6.63
N THR A 98 5.93 11.61 -5.99
CA THR A 98 5.40 11.53 -4.62
C THR A 98 6.35 10.77 -3.73
N LEU A 99 6.11 10.73 -2.42
CA LEU A 99 6.93 9.95 -1.50
C LEU A 99 6.99 8.46 -1.88
N ALA A 100 5.92 7.92 -2.48
CA ALA A 100 5.88 6.52 -2.90
C ALA A 100 6.95 6.16 -3.92
N ASP A 101 7.31 7.09 -4.79
CA ASP A 101 8.34 6.89 -5.80
C ASP A 101 9.72 6.63 -5.18
N TYR A 102 9.99 7.26 -4.04
CA TYR A 102 11.26 7.18 -3.33
C TYR A 102 11.37 5.97 -2.39
N PHE A 103 10.35 5.14 -2.31
CA PHE A 103 10.48 3.83 -1.68
C PHE A 103 11.22 2.80 -2.56
N LEU A 104 11.44 3.13 -3.83
CA LEU A 104 12.19 2.29 -4.76
C LEU A 104 13.67 2.65 -4.72
N PRO A 105 14.57 1.67 -4.49
CA PRO A 105 16.03 1.93 -4.43
C PRO A 105 16.59 2.55 -5.71
N GLU A 106 15.99 2.27 -6.87
CA GLU A 106 16.41 2.88 -8.13
C GLU A 106 16.16 4.39 -8.22
N ASN A 107 15.23 4.91 -7.44
CA ASN A 107 14.90 6.33 -7.38
C ASN A 107 15.63 7.04 -6.23
N LEU A 108 16.12 6.28 -5.24
CA LEU A 108 16.86 6.77 -4.09
C LEU A 108 17.93 5.73 -3.70
N ALA A 109 19.02 5.70 -4.49
CA ALA A 109 20.09 4.69 -4.31
C ALA A 109 20.86 4.84 -2.99
N GLU A 110 20.93 6.05 -2.46
CA GLU A 110 21.59 6.38 -1.20
C GLU A 110 20.61 6.99 -0.21
N ALA A 111 20.95 6.94 1.07
CA ALA A 111 20.19 7.65 2.09
C ALA A 111 20.14 9.14 1.81
N ARG A 112 18.94 9.71 1.78
CA ARG A 112 18.70 11.12 1.51
C ARG A 112 17.79 11.72 2.57
N ARG A 113 17.99 13.01 2.82
CA ARG A 113 17.21 13.81 3.77
C ARG A 113 16.22 14.69 3.03
N LEU A 114 15.01 14.75 3.56
CA LEU A 114 13.97 15.69 3.15
C LEU A 114 13.61 16.55 4.36
N GLU A 115 13.58 17.87 4.18
CA GLU A 115 13.22 18.81 5.23
C GLU A 115 12.03 19.66 4.79
N ARG A 116 11.11 19.87 5.71
CA ARG A 116 9.98 20.79 5.55
C ARG A 116 9.85 21.64 6.80
N SER A 117 9.55 22.92 6.61
CA SER A 117 9.40 23.89 7.72
C SER A 117 8.40 23.39 8.76
N GLY A 118 8.78 23.40 10.02
CA GLY A 118 7.94 22.98 11.13
C GLY A 118 7.77 21.45 11.28
N GLN A 119 8.48 20.64 10.49
CA GLN A 119 8.43 19.18 10.57
C GLN A 119 9.82 18.62 10.97
N PRO A 120 9.87 17.47 11.66
CA PRO A 120 11.14 16.80 11.88
C PRO A 120 11.77 16.37 10.55
N PRO A 121 13.10 16.40 10.40
CA PRO A 121 13.73 15.93 9.18
C PRO A 121 13.42 14.44 8.94
N LEU A 122 13.12 14.08 7.69
CA LEU A 122 12.89 12.73 7.27
C LEU A 122 14.08 12.24 6.45
N ILE A 123 14.77 11.20 6.91
CA ILE A 123 15.80 10.52 6.12
C ILE A 123 15.22 9.19 5.65
N VAL A 124 15.32 8.92 4.34
CA VAL A 124 14.92 7.67 3.72
C VAL A 124 16.16 6.96 3.20
N ASP A 125 16.32 5.71 3.61
CA ASP A 125 17.33 4.76 3.13
C ASP A 125 16.58 3.57 2.50
N ALA A 126 16.24 3.73 1.22
CA ALA A 126 15.44 2.74 0.50
C ALA A 126 16.23 1.44 0.28
N ALA A 127 17.55 1.53 0.12
CA ALA A 127 18.42 0.37 -0.06
C ALA A 127 18.51 -0.48 1.23
N ALA A 128 18.53 0.16 2.39
CA ALA A 128 18.54 -0.53 3.68
C ALA A 128 17.15 -0.88 4.22
N ASP A 129 16.08 -0.53 3.50
CA ASP A 129 14.66 -0.67 3.93
C ASP A 129 14.38 0.04 5.27
N ARG A 130 14.94 1.23 5.47
CA ARG A 130 14.83 2.01 6.70
C ARG A 130 14.47 3.46 6.44
N TYR A 131 13.88 4.09 7.46
CA TYR A 131 13.74 5.54 7.54
C TYR A 131 14.10 6.04 8.93
N TYR A 132 14.47 7.32 9.03
CA TYR A 132 14.79 8.02 10.27
C TYR A 132 13.98 9.31 10.28
N GLY A 133 13.06 9.48 11.21
CA GLY A 133 12.14 10.63 11.23
C GLY A 133 11.39 10.74 12.57
N GLY A 134 11.91 10.08 13.61
CA GLY A 134 11.27 10.02 14.93
C GLY A 134 10.31 8.85 15.11
N LEU A 135 9.91 8.62 16.35
CA LEU A 135 9.12 7.44 16.73
C LEU A 135 7.63 7.57 16.37
N THR A 136 7.12 8.79 16.30
CA THR A 136 5.71 9.07 16.01
C THR A 136 5.50 9.35 14.53
N LEU A 137 4.39 8.88 13.97
CA LEU A 137 4.08 8.99 12.54
C LEU A 137 3.38 10.30 12.16
N LYS A 138 2.60 10.86 13.10
CA LYS A 138 1.81 12.08 12.83
C LYS A 138 2.61 13.25 12.25
N PRO A 139 3.81 13.59 12.76
CA PRO A 139 4.62 14.67 12.21
C PRO A 139 5.15 14.40 10.80
N LEU A 140 5.14 13.12 10.35
CA LEU A 140 5.61 12.73 9.02
C LEU A 140 4.50 12.77 7.95
N LEU A 141 3.22 12.91 8.36
CA LEU A 141 2.10 12.96 7.42
C LEU A 141 2.24 14.04 6.34
N PRO A 142 2.76 15.26 6.62
CA PRO A 142 2.97 16.28 5.58
C PRO A 142 3.90 15.84 4.43
N TYR A 143 4.82 14.91 4.68
CA TYR A 143 5.68 14.34 3.63
C TYR A 143 4.93 13.36 2.73
N CYS A 144 3.86 12.75 3.24
CA CYS A 144 3.01 11.83 2.48
C CYS A 144 2.05 12.54 1.53
N LEU A 145 1.78 13.83 1.78
CA LEU A 145 0.81 14.62 1.02
C LEU A 145 1.51 15.55 0.04
N GLY A 146 1.15 15.43 -1.22
CA GLY A 146 1.67 16.27 -2.28
C GLY A 146 2.93 15.74 -2.97
N GLN A 147 3.46 16.57 -3.85
CA GLN A 147 4.62 16.25 -4.67
C GLN A 147 5.92 16.49 -3.91
N ILE A 148 6.94 15.71 -4.26
CA ILE A 148 8.31 15.86 -3.78
C ILE A 148 9.22 15.83 -4.99
N LYS A 149 9.85 16.96 -5.30
CA LYS A 149 10.78 17.05 -6.44
C LYS A 149 12.12 16.39 -6.07
N PRO A 150 12.81 15.74 -7.02
CA PRO A 150 14.14 15.16 -6.75
C PRO A 150 15.15 16.15 -6.17
N VAL A 151 15.04 17.45 -6.52
CA VAL A 151 15.92 18.52 -6.04
C VAL A 151 15.70 18.84 -4.54
N GLU A 152 14.58 18.46 -3.94
CA GLU A 152 14.30 18.66 -2.52
C GLU A 152 15.10 17.72 -1.62
N TRP A 153 15.61 16.61 -2.17
CA TRP A 153 16.39 15.64 -1.44
C TRP A 153 17.84 16.08 -1.27
N GLN A 154 18.28 16.14 -0.03
CA GLN A 154 19.63 16.52 0.35
C GLN A 154 20.47 15.27 0.62
N ALA A 155 21.78 15.35 0.32
CA ALA A 155 22.72 14.30 0.67
C ALA A 155 22.88 14.23 2.19
N VAL A 156 23.02 13.03 2.73
CA VAL A 156 23.34 12.79 4.15
C VAL A 156 24.79 12.35 4.25
N ALA A 157 25.54 12.91 5.19
CA ALA A 157 26.92 12.50 5.40
C ALA A 157 27.02 11.03 5.82
N ALA A 158 27.95 10.28 5.24
CA ALA A 158 28.12 8.85 5.55
C ALA A 158 28.31 8.61 7.06
N ALA A 159 29.07 9.45 7.73
CA ALA A 159 29.28 9.37 9.18
C ALA A 159 27.98 9.55 9.99
N GLU A 160 27.05 10.35 9.51
CA GLU A 160 25.74 10.53 10.14
C GLU A 160 24.88 9.27 10.00
N ILE A 161 24.83 8.68 8.80
CA ILE A 161 24.09 7.42 8.58
C ILE A 161 24.67 6.30 9.41
N GLU A 162 26.00 6.15 9.48
CA GLU A 162 26.64 5.14 10.32
C GLU A 162 26.31 5.35 11.81
N LYS A 163 26.30 6.59 12.28
CA LYS A 163 25.88 6.90 13.65
C LYS A 163 24.43 6.52 13.91
N LEU A 164 23.51 6.83 12.99
CA LEU A 164 22.10 6.48 13.11
C LEU A 164 21.89 4.96 13.10
N ARG A 165 22.64 4.23 12.28
CA ARG A 165 22.64 2.76 12.25
C ARG A 165 23.17 2.17 13.55
N ALA A 166 24.30 2.67 14.05
CA ALA A 166 24.90 2.23 15.32
C ALA A 166 23.95 2.44 16.52
N MET A 167 23.19 3.52 16.52
CA MET A 167 22.17 3.81 17.53
C MET A 167 20.88 3.00 17.33
N ASN A 168 20.78 2.18 16.31
CA ASN A 168 19.57 1.44 15.90
C ASN A 168 18.33 2.36 15.79
N ALA A 169 18.54 3.59 15.34
CA ALA A 169 17.49 4.60 15.25
C ALA A 169 16.57 4.43 14.02
N GLY A 170 16.96 3.56 13.08
CA GLY A 170 16.20 3.31 11.85
C GLY A 170 14.93 2.49 12.10
N LEU A 171 13.82 2.96 11.57
CA LEU A 171 12.53 2.28 11.58
C LEU A 171 12.27 1.61 10.21
N PRO A 172 11.49 0.52 10.17
CA PRO A 172 11.17 -0.16 8.90
C PRO A 172 10.47 0.78 7.93
N LEU A 173 10.92 0.80 6.67
CA LEU A 173 10.34 1.63 5.62
C LEU A 173 8.86 1.28 5.36
N SER A 174 8.46 0.04 5.61
CA SER A 174 7.06 -0.39 5.54
C SER A 174 6.13 0.42 6.45
N ARG A 175 6.62 0.92 7.59
CA ARG A 175 5.83 1.77 8.49
C ARG A 175 5.56 3.15 7.87
N LEU A 176 6.52 3.72 7.16
CA LEU A 176 6.36 4.97 6.43
C LEU A 176 5.48 4.77 5.18
N LEU A 177 5.62 3.65 4.50
CA LEU A 177 4.77 3.24 3.39
C LEU A 177 3.30 3.10 3.83
N TRP A 178 3.08 2.46 4.97
CA TRP A 178 1.76 2.36 5.59
C TRP A 178 1.16 3.76 5.85
N LEU A 179 1.94 4.68 6.43
CA LEU A 179 1.50 6.07 6.68
C LEU A 179 1.16 6.79 5.36
N TYR A 180 1.98 6.60 4.32
CA TYR A 180 1.71 7.17 3.01
C TYR A 180 0.37 6.69 2.46
N VAL A 181 0.12 5.39 2.51
CA VAL A 181 -1.12 4.82 1.97
C VAL A 181 -2.33 5.30 2.76
N ILE A 182 -2.25 5.30 4.10
CA ILE A 182 -3.35 5.77 4.94
C ILE A 182 -3.63 7.27 4.73
N GLY A 183 -2.57 8.08 4.58
CA GLY A 183 -2.68 9.53 4.35
C GLY A 183 -3.26 9.89 2.99
N THR A 184 -2.97 9.10 1.96
CA THR A 184 -3.43 9.32 0.58
C THR A 184 -4.69 8.54 0.22
N SER A 185 -5.15 7.63 1.07
CA SER A 185 -6.43 6.92 0.88
C SER A 185 -7.60 7.88 1.14
N ASN A 186 -8.68 7.71 0.39
CA ASN A 186 -9.87 8.58 0.42
C ASN A 186 -11.11 7.89 0.99
N GLY A 187 -11.00 6.63 1.44
CA GLY A 187 -12.12 5.86 1.95
C GLY A 187 -13.15 5.42 0.91
N THR A 188 -12.86 5.58 -0.37
CA THR A 188 -13.81 5.23 -1.45
C THR A 188 -13.26 4.20 -2.42
N THR A 189 -11.95 4.19 -2.62
CA THR A 189 -11.28 3.37 -3.65
C THR A 189 -10.30 2.39 -3.00
N LEU A 190 -10.39 1.12 -3.36
CA LEU A 190 -9.37 0.12 -3.04
C LEU A 190 -8.13 0.29 -3.93
N LEU A 191 -7.02 -0.30 -3.49
CA LEU A 191 -5.84 -0.44 -4.36
C LEU A 191 -6.22 -1.21 -5.63
N PRO A 192 -5.70 -0.80 -6.80
CA PRO A 192 -5.95 -1.50 -8.05
C PRO A 192 -5.65 -3.01 -7.95
N GLY A 193 -6.56 -3.82 -8.47
CA GLY A 193 -6.49 -5.27 -8.40
C GLY A 193 -7.29 -5.89 -7.25
N PHE A 194 -7.95 -5.10 -6.41
CA PHE A 194 -8.93 -5.57 -5.44
C PHE A 194 -10.36 -5.31 -5.92
N ASP A 195 -11.25 -6.25 -5.61
CA ASP A 195 -12.68 -6.12 -5.86
C ASP A 195 -13.40 -5.59 -4.61
N LEU A 196 -14.21 -4.53 -4.76
CA LEU A 196 -15.01 -3.95 -3.67
C LEU A 196 -16.01 -4.94 -3.06
N ASN A 197 -16.48 -5.90 -3.84
CA ASN A 197 -17.39 -6.95 -3.37
C ASN A 197 -16.67 -8.19 -2.83
N GLY A 198 -15.34 -8.18 -2.88
CA GLY A 198 -14.50 -9.26 -2.38
C GLY A 198 -14.51 -9.36 -0.86
N LYS A 199 -14.05 -10.50 -0.36
CA LYS A 199 -13.81 -10.71 1.07
C LYS A 199 -12.36 -10.45 1.38
N PHE A 200 -12.09 -9.85 2.54
CA PHE A 200 -10.75 -9.50 3.01
C PHE A 200 -10.46 -10.16 4.35
N LYS A 201 -9.20 -10.49 4.57
CA LYS A 201 -8.72 -11.04 5.84
C LYS A 201 -7.33 -10.53 6.16
N LEU A 202 -6.95 -10.56 7.43
CA LEU A 202 -5.57 -10.39 7.86
C LEU A 202 -4.84 -11.74 7.80
N VAL A 203 -3.61 -11.73 7.28
CA VAL A 203 -2.73 -12.90 7.29
C VAL A 203 -1.85 -12.95 8.53
N LYS A 204 -1.68 -11.82 9.20
CA LYS A 204 -0.98 -11.68 10.48
C LYS A 204 -1.51 -10.48 11.25
N TRP A 205 -1.39 -10.51 12.59
CA TRP A 205 -1.79 -9.40 13.42
C TRP A 205 -0.87 -8.18 13.16
N PRO A 206 -1.42 -7.01 12.82
CA PRO A 206 -0.63 -5.82 12.59
C PRO A 206 -0.23 -5.15 13.92
N GLN A 207 0.91 -4.47 13.91
CA GLN A 207 1.24 -3.54 14.96
C GLN A 207 0.35 -2.30 14.80
N ILE A 208 -0.56 -2.08 15.74
CA ILE A 208 -1.50 -0.95 15.70
C ILE A 208 -0.83 0.29 16.29
N GLU A 209 -0.79 1.35 15.51
CA GLU A 209 -0.32 2.65 15.97
C GLU A 209 -1.32 3.28 16.93
N ARG A 210 -0.85 3.82 18.06
CA ARG A 210 -1.70 4.43 19.10
C ARG A 210 -2.55 5.59 18.58
N GLU A 211 -2.08 6.25 17.53
CA GLU A 211 -2.74 7.37 16.88
C GLU A 211 -3.99 6.95 16.08
N PHE A 212 -4.18 5.63 15.87
CA PHE A 212 -5.27 5.04 15.07
C PHE A 212 -6.07 4.00 15.85
N PRO A 213 -6.78 4.39 16.92
CA PRO A 213 -7.43 3.44 17.84
C PRO A 213 -8.51 2.58 17.17
N LYS A 214 -9.17 3.07 16.11
CA LYS A 214 -10.18 2.31 15.37
C LYS A 214 -9.59 1.11 14.64
N HIS A 215 -8.30 1.16 14.27
CA HIS A 215 -7.63 0.07 13.58
C HIS A 215 -7.58 -1.22 14.40
N PHE A 216 -7.56 -1.11 15.73
CA PHE A 216 -7.64 -2.29 16.61
C PHE A 216 -8.95 -3.06 16.41
N ARG A 217 -10.08 -2.36 16.36
CA ARG A 217 -11.40 -2.99 16.19
C ARG A 217 -11.57 -3.57 14.78
N ILE A 218 -11.13 -2.85 13.75
CA ILE A 218 -11.14 -3.33 12.36
C ILE A 218 -10.27 -4.59 12.24
N GLY A 219 -9.04 -4.55 12.77
CA GLY A 219 -8.14 -5.71 12.77
C GLY A 219 -8.74 -6.91 13.49
N THR A 220 -9.39 -6.68 14.65
CA THR A 220 -10.07 -7.75 15.40
C THR A 220 -11.22 -8.38 14.59
N ALA A 221 -12.00 -7.58 13.86
CA ALA A 221 -13.05 -8.08 13.00
C ALA A 221 -12.47 -8.94 11.86
N MET A 222 -11.42 -8.47 11.19
CA MET A 222 -10.77 -9.16 10.07
C MET A 222 -10.02 -10.45 10.46
N MET A 223 -9.62 -10.60 11.72
CA MET A 223 -8.97 -11.81 12.21
C MET A 223 -9.94 -12.99 12.42
N LYS A 224 -11.25 -12.73 12.45
CA LYS A 224 -12.26 -13.79 12.56
C LYS A 224 -12.39 -14.64 11.29
N GLY A 225 -11.94 -14.12 10.15
CA GLY A 225 -12.00 -14.82 8.86
C GLY A 225 -12.28 -13.87 7.70
N PRO A 226 -12.33 -14.40 6.48
CA PRO A 226 -12.65 -13.61 5.29
C PRO A 226 -14.04 -12.97 5.39
N SER A 227 -14.11 -11.65 5.31
CA SER A 227 -15.35 -10.87 5.42
C SER A 227 -15.39 -9.75 4.38
N THR A 228 -16.59 -9.36 3.94
CA THR A 228 -16.78 -8.20 3.07
C THR A 228 -16.47 -6.91 3.82
N LEU A 229 -16.25 -5.82 3.08
CA LEU A 229 -16.00 -4.49 3.68
C LEU A 229 -17.15 -4.06 4.60
N GLN A 230 -18.41 -4.39 4.23
CA GLN A 230 -19.58 -4.06 5.05
C GLN A 230 -19.61 -4.89 6.34
N GLU A 231 -19.41 -6.22 6.26
CA GLU A 231 -19.36 -7.09 7.45
C GLU A 231 -18.25 -6.68 8.42
N ILE A 232 -17.08 -6.24 7.90
CA ILE A 232 -16.00 -5.71 8.72
C ILE A 232 -16.41 -4.39 9.40
N ALA A 233 -17.06 -3.51 8.66
CA ALA A 233 -17.56 -2.23 9.19
C ALA A 233 -18.57 -2.46 10.32
N ASP A 234 -19.57 -3.30 10.09
CA ASP A 234 -20.60 -3.65 11.08
C ASP A 234 -19.99 -4.31 12.33
N GLY A 235 -19.05 -5.25 12.12
CA GLY A 235 -18.40 -5.98 13.20
C GLY A 235 -17.40 -5.16 14.02
N SER A 236 -16.89 -4.05 13.46
CA SER A 236 -15.91 -3.16 14.12
C SER A 236 -16.51 -1.84 14.63
N GLY A 237 -17.71 -1.48 14.16
CA GLY A 237 -18.30 -0.15 14.40
C GLY A 237 -17.53 0.98 13.71
N ALA A 238 -16.81 0.66 12.62
CA ALA A 238 -16.16 1.62 11.73
C ALA A 238 -17.05 1.88 10.52
N THR A 239 -16.81 2.96 9.78
CA THR A 239 -17.43 3.17 8.49
C THR A 239 -16.77 2.31 7.42
N VAL A 240 -17.48 2.00 6.32
CA VAL A 240 -16.90 1.28 5.18
C VAL A 240 -15.67 2.01 4.62
N GLY A 241 -15.70 3.34 4.59
CA GLY A 241 -14.55 4.15 4.17
C GLY A 241 -13.31 3.94 5.04
N GLU A 242 -13.47 3.89 6.37
CA GLU A 242 -12.38 3.59 7.30
C GLU A 242 -11.85 2.16 7.14
N VAL A 243 -12.72 1.22 6.80
CA VAL A 243 -12.31 -0.16 6.47
C VAL A 243 -11.53 -0.20 5.16
N ILE A 244 -11.95 0.55 4.13
CA ILE A 244 -11.21 0.68 2.86
C ILE A 244 -9.81 1.27 3.11
N ASP A 245 -9.70 2.35 3.88
CA ASP A 245 -8.41 2.96 4.24
C ASP A 245 -7.52 1.96 4.98
N PHE A 246 -8.08 1.22 5.92
CA PHE A 246 -7.39 0.16 6.65
C PHE A 246 -6.89 -0.94 5.71
N VAL A 247 -7.79 -1.50 4.89
CA VAL A 247 -7.44 -2.59 3.95
C VAL A 247 -6.32 -2.15 3.00
N ASN A 248 -6.43 -0.95 2.42
CA ASN A 248 -5.40 -0.41 1.54
C ASN A 248 -4.03 -0.33 2.23
N ALA A 249 -3.98 0.26 3.43
CA ALA A 249 -2.74 0.47 4.14
C ALA A 249 -2.08 -0.85 4.59
N TYR A 250 -2.87 -1.78 5.10
CA TYR A 250 -2.33 -3.06 5.56
C TYR A 250 -2.06 -4.05 4.42
N ALA A 251 -2.76 -3.95 3.30
CA ALA A 251 -2.42 -4.70 2.09
C ALA A 251 -1.12 -4.21 1.46
N ALA A 252 -0.87 -2.89 1.47
CA ALA A 252 0.38 -2.33 0.96
C ALA A 252 1.63 -2.86 1.68
N ILE A 253 1.50 -3.23 2.94
CA ILE A 253 2.59 -3.83 3.73
C ILE A 253 2.47 -5.36 3.88
N GLY A 254 1.58 -6.00 3.11
CA GLY A 254 1.43 -7.46 3.03
C GLY A 254 0.75 -8.09 4.24
N PHE A 255 -0.05 -7.33 5.01
CA PHE A 255 -0.75 -7.84 6.22
C PHE A 255 -2.22 -8.15 5.94
N ALA A 256 -2.85 -7.48 4.99
CA ALA A 256 -4.20 -7.77 4.54
C ALA A 256 -4.18 -8.32 3.11
N ILE A 257 -5.10 -9.23 2.82
CA ILE A 257 -5.29 -9.80 1.49
C ILE A 257 -6.78 -9.90 1.18
N GLN A 258 -7.12 -9.90 -0.10
CA GLN A 258 -8.40 -10.38 -0.57
C GLN A 258 -8.39 -11.92 -0.54
N ASP A 259 -9.51 -12.53 -0.18
CA ASP A 259 -9.60 -14.00 -0.08
C ASP A 259 -9.28 -14.66 -1.42
N GLY A 260 -8.48 -15.73 -1.37
CA GLY A 260 -7.92 -16.37 -2.57
C GLY A 260 -6.71 -15.66 -3.16
N GLY A 261 -6.36 -14.43 -2.71
CA GLY A 261 -5.20 -13.68 -3.17
C GLY A 261 -3.95 -13.95 -2.35
N THR A 262 -2.83 -13.37 -2.81
CA THR A 262 -1.54 -13.40 -2.12
C THR A 262 -1.15 -12.01 -1.61
N PRO A 263 -0.33 -11.93 -0.54
CA PRO A 263 0.19 -10.65 -0.08
C PRO A 263 0.98 -9.91 -1.18
N ILE A 264 0.84 -8.59 -1.22
CA ILE A 264 1.66 -7.76 -2.11
C ILE A 264 3.09 -7.77 -1.56
N SER A 265 4.01 -8.43 -2.24
CA SER A 265 5.42 -8.53 -1.85
C SER A 265 6.35 -7.70 -2.74
N ASP A 266 5.94 -7.43 -3.97
CA ASP A 266 6.71 -6.63 -4.91
C ASP A 266 6.43 -5.13 -4.70
N ARG A 267 7.44 -4.42 -4.20
CA ARG A 267 7.37 -2.98 -3.93
C ARG A 267 7.20 -2.16 -5.20
N ARG A 268 7.78 -2.58 -6.33
CA ARG A 268 7.61 -1.88 -7.61
C ARG A 268 6.16 -1.97 -8.08
N ALA A 269 5.59 -3.18 -8.10
CA ALA A 269 4.18 -3.38 -8.45
C ALA A 269 3.25 -2.60 -7.52
N LEU A 270 3.59 -2.49 -6.23
CA LEU A 270 2.83 -1.67 -5.28
C LEU A 270 2.89 -0.19 -5.63
N VAL A 271 4.09 0.37 -5.88
CA VAL A 271 4.25 1.79 -6.25
C VAL A 271 3.48 2.11 -7.53
N GLU A 272 3.47 1.21 -8.51
CA GLU A 272 2.67 1.36 -9.73
C GLU A 272 1.16 1.40 -9.42
N ARG A 273 0.67 0.52 -8.54
CA ARG A 273 -0.73 0.53 -8.08
C ARG A 273 -1.08 1.83 -7.34
N LEU A 274 -0.17 2.34 -6.51
CA LEU A 274 -0.37 3.60 -5.81
C LEU A 274 -0.46 4.78 -6.77
N ARG A 275 0.36 4.82 -7.81
CA ARG A 275 0.29 5.82 -8.88
C ARG A 275 -1.03 5.75 -9.65
N ALA A 276 -1.44 4.55 -10.05
CA ALA A 276 -2.70 4.35 -10.76
C ALA A 276 -3.93 4.78 -9.96
N ARG A 277 -3.84 4.82 -8.62
CA ARG A 277 -4.92 5.31 -7.75
C ARG A 277 -5.00 6.84 -7.71
N THR A 278 -3.88 7.53 -7.90
CA THR A 278 -3.79 9.00 -7.79
C THR A 278 -3.91 9.72 -9.14
N ALA A 279 -3.86 8.99 -10.25
CA ALA A 279 -4.08 9.50 -11.61
C ALA A 279 -5.58 9.60 -11.92
#